data_fa6bfedda4dac246b3ddae7f388b3f8a
#
_entry.id   fa6bfedda4dac246b3ddae7f388b3f8a
#
_cell.length_a   1.000
_cell.length_b   1.000
_cell.length_c   1.000
_cell.angle_alpha   90.00
_cell.angle_beta   90.00
_cell.angle_gamma   90.00
#
_symmetry.space_group_name_H-M   'P 1'
#
loop_
_entity.id
_entity.type
_entity.pdbx_description
1 polymer ?
#
loop_
_entity_poly.entity_id
_entity_poly.type
_entity_poly.pdbx_seq_one_letter_code
_entity_poly.pdbx_strand_id
1 'polypeptide(L)'
;MNRKHILSLLAATLLTATVSLLTACGSDDDDTTVPHITPEATGEFTDDRDGNVYHYVTYGSLDWTVENARYDTGNDDTRTIYLSNDAIGDKEGTAAQQTVRTYGYLYSWQGAQEAVPDGWRLPTDDDWKKLEMALGMTQQQADADGWRGTVQGTLMHQKDGTGLDMRYGGFMDGLSTSFASKYYFLQAMGYYWTATPGDDLKSTAYIRKIMYNRQDVYRHTASVKDMMSVRFVRDTQGK
;
A
#
# COMPACT_ATOMS: atom_id res chain seq x y z
N MET A 1 -90.87 13.86 39.26
CA MET A 1 -89.69 14.74 39.46
C MET A 1 -88.48 14.00 38.88
N ASN A 2 -87.92 14.61 37.89
CA ASN A 2 -86.94 14.03 36.96
C ASN A 2 -85.56 13.84 37.53
N ARG A 3 -84.92 12.74 37.20
CA ARG A 3 -83.46 12.67 37.10
C ARG A 3 -83.09 11.88 35.81
N LYS A 4 -82.44 12.55 34.89
CA LYS A 4 -81.88 12.03 33.68
C LYS A 4 -80.50 11.44 33.99
N HIS A 5 -80.24 10.21 33.61
CA HIS A 5 -78.95 9.62 33.63
C HIS A 5 -78.42 9.64 32.18
N ILE A 6 -77.31 10.31 32.00
CA ILE A 6 -76.58 10.37 30.77
C ILE A 6 -75.64 9.18 30.77
N LEU A 7 -75.85 8.23 29.84
CA LEU A 7 -74.84 7.16 29.53
C LEU A 7 -73.79 7.72 28.61
N SER A 8 -72.56 7.70 29.06
CA SER A 8 -71.39 8.02 28.24
C SER A 8 -70.92 6.74 27.55
N LEU A 9 -71.02 6.66 26.21
CA LEU A 9 -70.42 5.60 25.42
C LEU A 9 -68.94 5.91 25.19
N LEU A 10 -68.03 5.11 25.71
CA LEU A 10 -66.64 5.07 25.32
C LEU A 10 -66.48 4.17 24.08
N ALA A 11 -66.20 4.77 22.96
CA ALA A 11 -65.79 4.04 21.73
C ALA A 11 -64.27 3.76 21.82
N ALA A 12 -63.91 2.48 22.00
CA ALA A 12 -62.55 2.00 21.92
C ALA A 12 -62.21 1.77 20.43
N THR A 13 -61.41 2.64 19.86
CA THR A 13 -60.84 2.42 18.51
C THR A 13 -59.63 1.47 18.61
N LEU A 14 -59.77 0.28 18.10
CA LEU A 14 -58.72 -0.71 17.95
C LEU A 14 -57.83 -0.31 16.74
N LEU A 15 -56.62 0.17 17.02
CA LEU A 15 -55.65 0.50 15.97
C LEU A 15 -54.88 -0.77 15.64
N THR A 16 -55.22 -1.44 14.55
CA THR A 16 -54.45 -2.58 13.99
C THR A 16 -53.24 -2.05 13.27
N ALA A 17 -52.08 -2.18 13.90
CA ALA A 17 -50.81 -1.93 13.25
C ALA A 17 -50.49 -3.14 12.34
N THR A 18 -50.62 -2.94 11.03
CA THR A 18 -50.09 -3.87 10.02
C THR A 18 -48.58 -3.69 9.94
N VAL A 19 -47.82 -4.64 10.49
CA VAL A 19 -46.39 -4.76 10.29
C VAL A 19 -46.19 -5.31 8.88
N SER A 20 -45.86 -4.45 7.93
CA SER A 20 -45.36 -4.86 6.61
C SER A 20 -43.94 -5.36 6.77
N LEU A 21 -43.73 -6.68 6.76
CA LEU A 21 -42.41 -7.27 6.56
C LEU A 21 -41.98 -6.98 5.12
N LEU A 22 -41.20 -5.92 4.94
CA LEU A 22 -40.38 -5.75 3.77
C LEU A 22 -39.24 -6.78 3.88
N THR A 23 -39.37 -7.92 3.21
CA THR A 23 -38.23 -8.75 2.85
C THR A 23 -37.41 -7.96 1.85
N ALA A 24 -36.42 -7.21 2.35
CA ALA A 24 -35.33 -6.73 1.52
C ALA A 24 -34.56 -7.98 1.09
N CYS A 25 -34.69 -8.37 -0.19
CA CYS A 25 -33.66 -9.15 -0.84
C CYS A 25 -32.40 -8.29 -0.83
N GLY A 26 -31.53 -8.50 0.16
CA GLY A 26 -30.17 -8.01 0.11
C GLY A 26 -29.46 -8.74 -1.03
N SER A 27 -29.22 -8.07 -2.14
CA SER A 27 -28.06 -8.39 -2.95
C SER A 27 -26.86 -8.15 -2.05
N ASP A 28 -26.11 -9.19 -1.73
CA ASP A 28 -24.78 -9.11 -1.15
C ASP A 28 -23.83 -8.50 -2.21
N ASP A 29 -24.04 -7.24 -2.55
CA ASP A 29 -23.03 -6.38 -3.09
C ASP A 29 -22.19 -5.96 -1.88
N ASP A 30 -21.09 -6.68 -1.67
CA ASP A 30 -20.03 -6.33 -0.71
C ASP A 30 -19.33 -5.05 -1.23
N ASP A 31 -20.10 -3.95 -1.27
CA ASP A 31 -19.62 -2.61 -1.60
C ASP A 31 -18.86 -2.07 -0.38
N THR A 32 -17.64 -2.60 -0.20
CA THR A 32 -16.68 -2.05 0.75
C THR A 32 -16.31 -0.65 0.27
N THR A 33 -17.06 0.34 0.75
CA THR A 33 -16.78 1.76 0.47
C THR A 33 -15.37 2.08 0.95
N VAL A 34 -14.50 2.50 0.03
CA VAL A 34 -13.13 2.91 0.37
C VAL A 34 -13.21 4.21 1.19
N PRO A 35 -12.73 4.21 2.44
CA PRO A 35 -12.80 5.40 3.29
C PRO A 35 -11.91 6.51 2.73
N HIS A 36 -12.30 7.77 2.97
CA HIS A 36 -11.44 8.91 2.66
C HIS A 36 -10.47 9.13 3.84
N ILE A 37 -9.20 8.84 3.61
CA ILE A 37 -8.13 8.99 4.61
C ILE A 37 -7.10 9.96 4.03
N THR A 38 -6.72 10.98 4.83
CA THR A 38 -5.70 11.97 4.46
C THR A 38 -4.51 11.87 5.42
N PRO A 39 -3.29 12.22 4.95
CA PRO A 39 -2.12 12.27 5.82
C PRO A 39 -2.23 13.41 6.85
N GLU A 40 -1.54 13.25 7.98
CA GLU A 40 -1.46 14.28 9.03
C GLU A 40 -0.61 15.47 8.61
N ALA A 41 0.42 15.23 7.80
CA ALA A 41 1.28 16.25 7.22
C ALA A 41 1.87 15.77 5.88
N THR A 42 2.39 16.71 5.12
CA THR A 42 3.13 16.47 3.88
C THR A 42 4.36 17.34 3.82
N GLY A 43 5.37 16.94 3.06
CA GLY A 43 6.55 17.73 2.81
C GLY A 43 7.42 17.14 1.73
N GLU A 44 8.63 17.67 1.60
CA GLU A 44 9.61 17.20 0.62
C GLU A 44 11.02 17.26 1.19
N PHE A 45 11.94 16.53 0.60
CA PHE A 45 13.38 16.62 0.82
C PHE A 45 14.13 16.31 -0.47
N THR A 46 15.35 16.76 -0.54
CA THR A 46 16.26 16.44 -1.65
C THR A 46 17.31 15.45 -1.16
N ASP A 47 17.56 14.40 -1.91
CA ASP A 47 18.71 13.51 -1.68
C ASP A 47 19.97 14.19 -2.21
N ASP A 48 20.85 14.60 -1.30
CA ASP A 48 22.06 15.36 -1.64
C ASP A 48 23.06 14.56 -2.50
N ARG A 49 22.90 13.23 -2.57
CA ARG A 49 23.79 12.37 -3.35
C ARG A 49 23.57 12.48 -4.87
N ASP A 50 22.31 12.73 -5.31
CA ASP A 50 21.93 12.73 -6.73
C ASP A 50 20.96 13.84 -7.12
N GLY A 51 20.52 14.67 -6.16
CA GLY A 51 19.58 15.78 -6.37
C GLY A 51 18.14 15.35 -6.59
N ASN A 52 17.79 14.08 -6.40
CA ASN A 52 16.40 13.64 -6.48
C ASN A 52 15.55 14.26 -5.37
N VAL A 53 14.44 14.87 -5.75
CA VAL A 53 13.43 15.39 -4.80
C VAL A 53 12.42 14.27 -4.51
N TYR A 54 12.17 14.03 -3.24
CA TYR A 54 11.15 13.11 -2.73
C TYR A 54 10.12 13.87 -1.91
N HIS A 55 8.85 13.66 -2.21
CA HIS A 55 7.76 14.09 -1.34
C HIS A 55 7.56 13.04 -0.24
N TYR A 56 6.97 13.44 0.88
CA TYR A 56 6.57 12.53 1.93
C TYR A 56 5.20 12.89 2.52
N VAL A 57 4.57 11.88 3.08
CA VAL A 57 3.30 11.97 3.82
C VAL A 57 3.50 11.39 5.21
N THR A 58 2.84 11.99 6.21
CA THR A 58 2.94 11.56 7.61
C THR A 58 1.73 10.74 8.01
N TYR A 59 2.00 9.57 8.58
CA TYR A 59 1.01 8.71 9.23
C TYR A 59 1.52 8.28 10.60
N GLY A 60 0.83 8.73 11.66
CA GLY A 60 1.24 8.49 13.05
C GLY A 60 2.62 9.10 13.34
N SER A 61 3.59 8.28 13.73
CA SER A 61 4.95 8.72 14.06
C SER A 61 5.93 8.62 12.90
N LEU A 62 5.47 8.35 11.67
CA LEU A 62 6.34 8.08 10.52
C LEU A 62 6.02 8.98 9.32
N ASP A 63 7.06 9.55 8.74
CA ASP A 63 7.04 10.11 7.40
C ASP A 63 7.36 8.98 6.40
N TRP A 64 6.58 8.87 5.32
CA TRP A 64 6.73 7.90 4.24
C TRP A 64 6.98 8.61 2.93
N THR A 65 8.02 8.22 2.17
CA THR A 65 8.21 8.78 0.82
C THR A 65 7.06 8.41 -0.11
N VAL A 66 6.69 9.35 -0.97
CA VAL A 66 5.64 9.18 -2.00
C VAL A 66 6.21 8.53 -3.25
N GLU A 67 7.42 8.91 -3.65
CA GLU A 67 8.11 8.27 -4.77
C GLU A 67 8.87 7.02 -4.31
N ASN A 68 8.95 6.04 -5.20
CA ASN A 68 9.87 4.92 -5.03
C ASN A 68 11.32 5.42 -5.15
N ALA A 69 12.25 4.73 -4.51
CA ALA A 69 13.68 5.02 -4.57
C ALA A 69 14.19 5.12 -6.01
N ARG A 70 15.01 6.15 -6.27
CA ARG A 70 15.59 6.45 -7.59
C ARG A 70 17.10 6.63 -7.55
N TYR A 71 17.74 6.33 -6.42
CA TYR A 71 19.18 6.45 -6.29
C TYR A 71 19.90 5.35 -7.09
N ASP A 72 20.82 5.75 -7.95
CA ASP A 72 21.67 4.82 -8.71
C ASP A 72 22.85 4.38 -7.85
N THR A 73 22.84 3.11 -7.42
CA THR A 73 23.95 2.53 -6.63
C THR A 73 25.22 2.32 -7.46
N GLY A 74 25.14 2.47 -8.79
CA GLY A 74 26.26 2.17 -9.69
C GLY A 74 26.59 0.68 -9.82
N ASN A 75 25.74 -0.20 -9.26
CA ASN A 75 25.98 -1.64 -9.24
C ASN A 75 24.73 -2.39 -9.76
N ASP A 76 24.86 -2.99 -10.94
CA ASP A 76 23.79 -3.75 -11.62
C ASP A 76 23.41 -5.04 -10.87
N ASP A 77 24.24 -5.55 -9.95
CA ASP A 77 23.92 -6.71 -9.11
C ASP A 77 22.97 -6.35 -7.95
N THR A 78 22.90 -5.06 -7.59
CA THR A 78 22.07 -4.58 -6.47
C THR A 78 20.94 -3.68 -6.91
N ARG A 79 20.95 -3.18 -8.17
CA ARG A 79 19.95 -2.27 -8.71
C ARG A 79 19.71 -2.56 -10.20
N THR A 80 18.46 -2.48 -10.63
CA THR A 80 18.09 -2.58 -12.07
C THR A 80 16.92 -1.66 -12.39
N ILE A 81 16.69 -1.45 -13.70
CA ILE A 81 15.47 -0.82 -14.23
C ILE A 81 14.55 -1.95 -14.68
N TYR A 82 13.23 -1.82 -14.49
CA TYR A 82 12.31 -2.72 -15.17
C TYR A 82 12.46 -2.55 -16.68
N LEU A 83 13.00 -3.56 -17.32
CA LEU A 83 13.21 -3.55 -18.77
C LEU A 83 12.02 -4.27 -19.42
N SER A 84 11.20 -3.53 -20.18
CA SER A 84 10.31 -4.15 -21.15
C SER A 84 11.14 -4.78 -22.27
N ASN A 85 10.58 -5.75 -22.99
CA ASN A 85 11.27 -6.39 -24.12
C ASN A 85 11.78 -5.38 -25.17
N ASP A 86 11.12 -4.23 -25.30
CA ASP A 86 11.48 -3.17 -26.24
C ASP A 86 12.62 -2.27 -25.76
N ALA A 87 12.94 -2.30 -24.46
CA ALA A 87 14.00 -1.49 -23.82
C ALA A 87 15.26 -2.31 -23.49
N ILE A 88 15.31 -3.59 -23.89
CA ILE A 88 16.48 -4.44 -23.71
C ILE A 88 17.64 -3.88 -24.55
N GLY A 89 18.62 -3.25 -23.90
CA GLY A 89 19.80 -2.69 -24.53
C GLY A 89 19.93 -1.16 -24.47
N ASP A 90 18.88 -0.44 -24.07
CA ASP A 90 18.93 1.01 -23.88
C ASP A 90 18.61 1.38 -22.41
N LYS A 91 19.52 1.05 -21.51
CA LYS A 91 19.38 1.35 -20.06
C LYS A 91 19.45 2.85 -19.75
N GLU A 92 19.96 3.67 -20.67
CA GLU A 92 20.17 5.12 -20.48
C GLU A 92 19.22 5.96 -21.36
N GLY A 93 18.45 5.32 -22.24
CA GLY A 93 17.54 6.02 -23.13
C GLY A 93 16.32 6.63 -22.45
N THR A 94 15.58 7.41 -23.24
CA THR A 94 14.40 8.15 -22.75
C THR A 94 13.36 7.24 -22.10
N ALA A 95 13.14 6.04 -22.65
CA ALA A 95 12.19 5.07 -22.10
C ALA A 95 12.61 4.54 -20.73
N ALA A 96 13.91 4.21 -20.56
CA ALA A 96 14.46 3.77 -19.29
C ALA A 96 14.37 4.88 -18.22
N GLN A 97 14.76 6.10 -18.57
CA GLN A 97 14.65 7.26 -17.69
C GLN A 97 13.19 7.53 -17.28
N GLN A 98 12.23 7.40 -18.21
CA GLN A 98 10.82 7.56 -17.90
C GLN A 98 10.33 6.46 -16.96
N THR A 99 10.79 5.21 -17.13
CA THR A 99 10.49 4.10 -16.22
C THR A 99 10.98 4.40 -14.81
N VAL A 100 12.22 4.88 -14.66
CA VAL A 100 12.78 5.26 -13.35
C VAL A 100 12.01 6.43 -12.71
N ARG A 101 11.63 7.44 -13.50
CA ARG A 101 10.81 8.56 -12.97
C ARG A 101 9.44 8.10 -12.45
N THR A 102 8.83 7.12 -13.14
CA THR A 102 7.47 6.67 -12.81
C THR A 102 7.45 5.61 -11.72
N TYR A 103 8.37 4.64 -11.77
CA TYR A 103 8.33 3.44 -10.92
C TYR A 103 9.53 3.32 -9.97
N GLY A 104 10.55 4.15 -10.13
CA GLY A 104 11.82 3.99 -9.42
C GLY A 104 12.69 2.88 -10.02
N TYR A 105 13.84 2.63 -9.40
CA TYR A 105 14.61 1.43 -9.62
C TYR A 105 14.04 0.23 -8.85
N LEU A 106 14.39 -0.97 -9.30
CA LEU A 106 14.23 -2.20 -8.55
C LEU A 106 15.57 -2.54 -7.89
N TYR A 107 15.55 -2.86 -6.61
CA TYR A 107 16.75 -3.15 -5.81
C TYR A 107 16.67 -4.55 -5.24
N SER A 108 17.82 -5.25 -5.19
CA SER A 108 17.97 -6.40 -4.27
C SER A 108 17.82 -5.92 -2.82
N TRP A 109 17.65 -6.82 -1.87
CA TRP A 109 17.53 -6.42 -0.47
C TRP A 109 18.76 -5.70 0.06
N GLN A 110 19.97 -6.06 -0.42
CA GLN A 110 21.20 -5.31 -0.14
C GLN A 110 21.16 -3.93 -0.80
N GLY A 111 20.83 -3.83 -2.09
CA GLY A 111 20.74 -2.56 -2.80
C GLY A 111 19.70 -1.61 -2.22
N ALA A 112 18.61 -2.16 -1.66
CA ALA A 112 17.60 -1.37 -0.95
C ALA A 112 18.18 -0.62 0.26
N GLN A 113 19.14 -1.23 0.98
CA GLN A 113 19.82 -0.62 2.12
C GLN A 113 20.86 0.42 1.65
N GLU A 114 21.56 0.15 0.54
CA GLU A 114 22.52 1.08 -0.08
C GLU A 114 21.84 2.34 -0.64
N ALA A 115 20.57 2.21 -1.08
CA ALA A 115 19.80 3.29 -1.66
C ALA A 115 19.25 4.29 -0.62
N VAL A 116 19.30 3.98 0.67
CA VAL A 116 18.72 4.83 1.73
C VAL A 116 19.42 6.19 1.80
N PRO A 117 18.69 7.33 1.71
CA PRO A 117 19.27 8.66 1.88
C PRO A 117 19.52 8.99 3.36
N ASP A 118 20.40 9.96 3.62
CA ASP A 118 20.72 10.40 4.98
C ASP A 118 19.47 10.87 5.72
N GLY A 119 19.34 10.47 6.99
CA GLY A 119 18.20 10.81 7.84
C GLY A 119 16.95 9.98 7.59
N TRP A 120 16.99 9.05 6.65
CA TRP A 120 15.91 8.11 6.35
C TRP A 120 16.35 6.67 6.63
N ARG A 121 15.44 5.73 6.51
CA ARG A 121 15.72 4.30 6.65
C ARG A 121 14.75 3.47 5.81
N LEU A 122 15.10 2.22 5.57
CA LEU A 122 14.18 1.24 5.01
C LEU A 122 13.09 0.91 6.05
N PRO A 123 11.80 0.88 5.69
CA PRO A 123 10.73 0.54 6.63
C PRO A 123 10.85 -0.92 7.08
N THR A 124 10.68 -1.16 8.37
CA THR A 124 10.57 -2.51 8.93
C THR A 124 9.19 -3.12 8.63
N ASP A 125 9.01 -4.42 8.87
CA ASP A 125 7.70 -5.08 8.81
C ASP A 125 6.70 -4.42 9.78
N ASP A 126 7.17 -3.99 10.97
CA ASP A 126 6.33 -3.30 11.95
C ASP A 126 5.95 -1.87 11.53
N ASP A 127 6.81 -1.16 10.80
CA ASP A 127 6.44 0.14 10.22
C ASP A 127 5.32 0.00 9.19
N TRP A 128 5.42 -1.01 8.33
CA TRP A 128 4.34 -1.32 7.39
C TRP A 128 3.03 -1.67 8.10
N LYS A 129 3.07 -2.49 9.17
CA LYS A 129 1.88 -2.79 9.98
C LYS A 129 1.27 -1.53 10.59
N LYS A 130 2.10 -0.61 11.12
CA LYS A 130 1.61 0.70 11.63
C LYS A 130 0.89 1.50 10.55
N LEU A 131 1.46 1.58 9.33
CA LEU A 131 0.81 2.23 8.19
C LEU A 131 -0.51 1.53 7.86
N GLU A 132 -0.51 0.21 7.74
CA GLU A 132 -1.70 -0.60 7.43
C GLU A 132 -2.81 -0.41 8.46
N MET A 133 -2.46 -0.29 9.75
CA MET A 133 -3.41 0.01 10.82
C MET A 133 -3.91 1.46 10.76
N ALA A 134 -3.05 2.42 10.42
CA ALA A 134 -3.48 3.81 10.19
C ALA A 134 -4.46 3.92 9.00
N LEU A 135 -4.36 2.99 8.05
CA LEU A 135 -5.29 2.83 6.93
C LEU A 135 -6.49 1.94 7.25
N GLY A 136 -6.71 1.55 8.53
CA GLY A 136 -7.91 0.87 9.01
C GLY A 136 -7.81 -0.64 9.19
N MET A 137 -6.63 -1.28 9.06
CA MET A 137 -6.47 -2.68 9.48
C MET A 137 -6.55 -2.83 11.00
N THR A 138 -7.09 -3.94 11.46
CA THR A 138 -6.88 -4.38 12.84
C THR A 138 -5.48 -4.95 13.01
N GLN A 139 -4.98 -4.99 14.25
CA GLN A 139 -3.69 -5.64 14.57
C GLN A 139 -3.66 -7.10 14.08
N GLN A 140 -4.74 -7.85 14.29
CA GLN A 140 -4.84 -9.24 13.86
C GLN A 140 -4.71 -9.38 12.33
N GLN A 141 -5.32 -8.47 11.56
CA GLN A 141 -5.16 -8.44 10.11
C GLN A 141 -3.73 -8.09 9.71
N ALA A 142 -3.14 -7.07 10.33
CA ALA A 142 -1.78 -6.63 10.02
C ALA A 142 -0.72 -7.72 10.31
N ASP A 143 -0.94 -8.55 11.33
CA ASP A 143 -0.04 -9.65 11.70
C ASP A 143 -0.18 -10.90 10.82
N ALA A 144 -1.30 -11.07 10.13
CA ALA A 144 -1.54 -12.22 9.28
C ALA A 144 -0.60 -12.25 8.06
N ASP A 145 -0.35 -13.45 7.54
CA ASP A 145 0.37 -13.66 6.28
C ASP A 145 -0.60 -13.76 5.08
N GLY A 146 -0.06 -13.60 3.89
CA GLY A 146 -0.81 -13.68 2.65
C GLY A 146 -1.58 -12.38 2.35
N TRP A 147 -2.66 -12.48 1.58
CA TRP A 147 -3.56 -11.37 1.28
C TRP A 147 -4.44 -11.07 2.51
N ARG A 148 -4.45 -9.82 2.97
CA ARG A 148 -5.12 -9.41 4.20
C ARG A 148 -5.56 -7.96 4.18
N GLY A 149 -6.48 -7.62 5.06
CA GLY A 149 -7.18 -6.34 5.06
C GLY A 149 -8.39 -6.36 4.12
N THR A 150 -8.89 -5.21 3.76
CA THR A 150 -10.07 -5.04 2.91
C THR A 150 -9.85 -4.06 1.76
N VAL A 151 -9.43 -2.81 2.07
CA VAL A 151 -9.28 -1.71 1.11
C VAL A 151 -7.90 -1.06 1.12
N GLN A 152 -6.98 -1.56 1.94
CA GLN A 152 -5.69 -0.90 2.17
C GLN A 152 -4.80 -0.87 0.94
N GLY A 153 -4.87 -1.87 0.06
CA GLY A 153 -4.18 -1.85 -1.22
C GLY A 153 -4.65 -0.72 -2.13
N THR A 154 -5.97 -0.47 -2.18
CA THR A 154 -6.54 0.67 -2.88
C THR A 154 -6.08 1.99 -2.26
N LEU A 155 -6.16 2.12 -0.93
CA LEU A 155 -5.72 3.31 -0.20
C LEU A 155 -4.23 3.61 -0.44
N MET A 156 -3.36 2.60 -0.43
CA MET A 156 -1.93 2.77 -0.70
C MET A 156 -1.63 3.25 -2.12
N HIS A 157 -2.48 2.90 -3.09
CA HIS A 157 -2.30 3.32 -4.48
C HIS A 157 -2.86 4.73 -4.76
N GLN A 158 -3.73 5.26 -3.90
CA GLN A 158 -4.33 6.57 -4.09
C GLN A 158 -3.30 7.70 -3.99
N LYS A 159 -3.31 8.59 -5.00
CA LYS A 159 -2.59 9.86 -4.97
C LYS A 159 -3.42 10.93 -4.26
N ASP A 160 -4.69 11.02 -4.65
CA ASP A 160 -5.66 11.93 -4.01
C ASP A 160 -6.33 11.17 -2.85
N GLY A 161 -6.27 11.69 -1.64
CA GLY A 161 -6.67 11.04 -0.40
C GLY A 161 -5.44 10.73 0.45
N THR A 162 -4.95 9.48 0.47
CA THR A 162 -3.80 9.11 1.30
C THR A 162 -2.48 9.75 0.87
N GLY A 163 -2.35 10.14 -0.37
CA GLY A 163 -1.10 10.71 -0.90
C GLY A 163 0.05 9.72 -1.02
N LEU A 164 -0.15 8.44 -0.69
CA LEU A 164 0.91 7.42 -0.72
C LEU A 164 1.35 7.07 -2.15
N ASP A 165 0.44 7.12 -3.11
CA ASP A 165 0.72 6.93 -4.55
C ASP A 165 1.66 5.75 -4.84
N MET A 166 1.45 4.60 -4.18
CA MET A 166 2.29 3.42 -4.39
C MET A 166 2.06 2.85 -5.79
N ARG A 167 3.15 2.59 -6.50
CA ARG A 167 3.13 2.23 -7.92
C ARG A 167 3.20 0.73 -8.15
N TYR A 168 2.66 0.26 -9.26
CA TYR A 168 2.75 -1.12 -9.74
C TYR A 168 4.03 -1.30 -10.58
N GLY A 169 5.19 -1.24 -9.92
CA GLY A 169 6.51 -1.28 -10.55
C GLY A 169 6.99 -2.68 -10.96
N GLY A 170 6.21 -3.73 -10.65
CA GLY A 170 6.63 -5.11 -10.88
C GLY A 170 7.81 -5.53 -9.99
N PHE A 171 8.49 -6.60 -10.38
CA PHE A 171 9.73 -7.08 -9.76
C PHE A 171 10.62 -7.80 -10.77
N MET A 172 11.88 -8.04 -10.39
CA MET A 172 12.79 -8.91 -11.11
C MET A 172 13.09 -10.16 -10.26
N ASP A 173 12.94 -11.34 -10.85
CA ASP A 173 13.33 -12.62 -10.25
C ASP A 173 14.86 -12.75 -10.29
N GLY A 174 15.50 -12.59 -9.14
CA GLY A 174 16.95 -12.66 -8.97
C GLY A 174 17.51 -14.08 -9.05
N LEU A 175 16.67 -15.10 -9.08
CA LEU A 175 17.06 -16.50 -9.25
C LEU A 175 16.92 -16.98 -10.70
N SER A 176 16.22 -16.23 -11.54
CA SER A 176 16.06 -16.56 -12.95
C SER A 176 17.37 -16.45 -13.71
N THR A 177 17.73 -17.50 -14.43
CA THR A 177 18.88 -17.52 -15.37
C THR A 177 18.50 -17.01 -16.75
N SER A 178 17.22 -16.78 -17.02
CA SER A 178 16.73 -16.27 -18.30
C SER A 178 16.74 -14.74 -18.31
N PHE A 179 17.46 -14.15 -19.25
CA PHE A 179 17.47 -12.69 -19.42
C PHE A 179 16.11 -12.16 -19.93
N ALA A 180 15.43 -12.91 -20.78
CA ALA A 180 14.20 -12.48 -21.43
C ALA A 180 12.94 -12.65 -20.55
N SER A 181 13.00 -13.41 -19.45
CA SER A 181 11.84 -13.73 -18.62
C SER A 181 12.17 -13.67 -17.13
N LYS A 182 12.75 -12.55 -16.70
CA LYS A 182 13.03 -12.31 -15.27
C LYS A 182 12.29 -11.10 -14.70
N TYR A 183 11.65 -10.30 -15.53
CA TYR A 183 10.86 -9.14 -15.13
C TYR A 183 9.38 -9.43 -15.23
N TYR A 184 8.63 -9.18 -14.16
CA TYR A 184 7.22 -9.57 -14.07
C TYR A 184 6.36 -8.43 -13.52
N PHE A 185 5.12 -8.36 -14.01
CA PHE A 185 4.00 -7.63 -13.43
C PHE A 185 4.13 -6.09 -13.39
N LEU A 186 4.92 -5.47 -14.28
CA LEU A 186 4.86 -4.02 -14.46
C LEU A 186 3.41 -3.59 -14.77
N GLN A 187 2.95 -2.51 -14.15
CA GLN A 187 1.58 -1.98 -14.21
C GLN A 187 0.49 -2.90 -13.66
N ALA A 188 0.86 -4.06 -13.14
CA ALA A 188 -0.08 -5.01 -12.56
C ALA A 188 0.09 -5.18 -11.06
N MET A 189 1.34 -5.21 -10.57
CA MET A 189 1.64 -5.39 -9.15
C MET A 189 2.79 -4.47 -8.70
N GLY A 190 2.67 -3.94 -7.48
CA GLY A 190 3.76 -3.30 -6.76
C GLY A 190 4.34 -4.26 -5.73
N TYR A 191 5.66 -4.38 -5.68
CA TYR A 191 6.40 -5.17 -4.71
C TYR A 191 7.33 -4.24 -3.95
N TYR A 192 7.30 -4.31 -2.63
CA TYR A 192 8.03 -3.39 -1.76
C TYR A 192 8.80 -4.13 -0.68
N TRP A 193 10.09 -3.84 -0.55
CA TRP A 193 10.94 -4.37 0.50
C TRP A 193 10.59 -3.83 1.88
N THR A 194 10.85 -4.64 2.89
CA THR A 194 11.04 -4.20 4.28
C THR A 194 12.48 -4.42 4.72
N ALA A 195 12.90 -3.78 5.81
CA ALA A 195 14.20 -4.01 6.44
C ALA A 195 14.25 -5.32 7.26
N THR A 196 13.10 -5.99 7.46
CA THR A 196 13.00 -7.13 8.36
C THR A 196 13.37 -8.42 7.63
N PRO A 197 14.39 -9.17 8.07
CA PRO A 197 14.70 -10.48 7.51
C PRO A 197 13.57 -11.47 7.79
N GLY A 198 13.36 -12.40 6.85
CA GLY A 198 12.35 -13.45 6.97
C GLY A 198 12.85 -14.72 7.66
N ASP A 199 14.16 -14.86 7.78
CA ASP A 199 14.83 -16.01 8.41
C ASP A 199 16.17 -15.61 9.05
N ASP A 200 16.71 -16.46 9.93
CA ASP A 200 17.96 -16.21 10.65
C ASP A 200 19.19 -16.15 9.73
N LEU A 201 19.14 -16.79 8.58
CA LEU A 201 20.22 -16.77 7.59
C LEU A 201 20.15 -15.52 6.69
N LYS A 202 19.10 -14.70 6.82
CA LYS A 202 18.84 -13.55 5.98
C LYS A 202 18.83 -13.88 4.49
N SER A 203 18.34 -15.07 4.13
CA SER A 203 18.17 -15.51 2.76
C SER A 203 16.85 -15.02 2.16
N THR A 204 15.92 -14.61 3.03
CA THR A 204 14.64 -13.98 2.70
C THR A 204 14.42 -12.72 3.52
N ALA A 205 13.57 -11.82 3.04
CA ALA A 205 13.09 -10.64 3.76
C ALA A 205 11.59 -10.46 3.56
N TYR A 206 10.92 -9.84 4.55
CA TYR A 206 9.50 -9.51 4.42
C TYR A 206 9.27 -8.47 3.33
N ILE A 207 8.15 -8.65 2.62
CA ILE A 207 7.70 -7.77 1.54
C ILE A 207 6.25 -7.36 1.72
N ARG A 208 5.84 -6.34 0.94
CA ARG A 208 4.44 -6.03 0.67
C ARG A 208 4.18 -6.12 -0.82
N LYS A 209 2.95 -6.57 -1.18
CA LYS A 209 2.44 -6.50 -2.55
C LYS A 209 1.08 -5.82 -2.58
N ILE A 210 0.89 -5.00 -3.59
CA ILE A 210 -0.41 -4.47 -4.00
C ILE A 210 -0.67 -4.86 -5.45
N MET A 211 -1.93 -4.98 -5.84
CA MET A 211 -2.30 -5.45 -7.17
C MET A 211 -3.45 -4.61 -7.73
N TYR A 212 -3.42 -4.31 -9.04
CA TYR A 212 -4.36 -3.40 -9.70
C TYR A 212 -5.84 -3.81 -9.58
N ASN A 213 -6.13 -5.09 -9.45
CA ASN A 213 -7.49 -5.67 -9.35
C ASN A 213 -7.80 -6.26 -7.96
N ARG A 214 -7.04 -5.86 -6.93
CA ARG A 214 -7.27 -6.23 -5.53
C ARG A 214 -7.25 -5.00 -4.64
N GLN A 215 -8.07 -5.03 -3.61
CA GLN A 215 -8.18 -3.95 -2.64
C GLN A 215 -7.33 -4.19 -1.38
N ASP A 216 -7.00 -5.44 -1.10
CA ASP A 216 -6.22 -5.89 0.04
C ASP A 216 -4.69 -5.83 -0.22
N VAL A 217 -3.89 -6.11 0.79
CA VAL A 217 -2.42 -6.07 0.75
C VAL A 217 -1.86 -7.45 1.06
N TYR A 218 -0.80 -7.85 0.36
CA TYR A 218 -0.09 -9.09 0.61
C TYR A 218 1.13 -8.87 1.48
N ARG A 219 1.30 -9.70 2.50
CA ARG A 219 2.49 -9.79 3.36
C ARG A 219 3.06 -11.20 3.29
N HIS A 220 4.32 -11.33 3.02
CA HIS A 220 5.07 -12.60 3.06
C HIS A 220 6.56 -12.31 2.93
N THR A 221 7.39 -13.33 2.82
CA THR A 221 8.81 -13.21 2.53
C THR A 221 9.13 -13.50 1.06
N ALA A 222 10.25 -12.94 0.59
CA ALA A 222 10.79 -13.19 -0.75
C ALA A 222 12.31 -13.35 -0.66
N SER A 223 12.93 -13.95 -1.69
CA SER A 223 14.37 -14.09 -1.79
C SER A 223 15.07 -12.74 -1.79
N VAL A 224 16.11 -12.54 -0.98
CA VAL A 224 16.91 -11.30 -0.95
C VAL A 224 17.61 -10.99 -2.28
N LYS A 225 17.64 -11.97 -3.21
CA LYS A 225 18.18 -11.81 -4.59
C LYS A 225 17.16 -11.20 -5.56
N ASP A 226 15.86 -11.28 -5.25
CA ASP A 226 14.84 -10.62 -6.05
C ASP A 226 15.05 -9.12 -6.01
N MET A 227 14.62 -8.40 -7.06
CA MET A 227 14.71 -6.95 -7.04
C MET A 227 13.31 -6.32 -7.09
N MET A 228 13.06 -5.41 -6.15
CA MET A 228 11.76 -4.80 -5.90
C MET A 228 11.89 -3.30 -5.63
N SER A 229 10.76 -2.61 -5.65
CA SER A 229 10.68 -1.20 -5.29
C SER A 229 10.99 -0.96 -3.81
N VAL A 230 11.41 0.26 -3.50
CA VAL A 230 11.75 0.71 -2.15
C VAL A 230 11.02 2.00 -1.84
N ARG A 231 10.46 2.11 -0.64
CA ARG A 231 10.01 3.34 0.02
C ARG A 231 10.90 3.57 1.24
N PHE A 232 11.09 4.83 1.59
CA PHE A 232 11.84 5.18 2.79
C PHE A 232 10.90 5.72 3.84
N VAL A 233 11.30 5.55 5.10
CA VAL A 233 10.62 6.14 6.26
C VAL A 233 11.64 6.85 7.15
N ARG A 234 11.14 7.80 7.92
CA ARG A 234 11.85 8.38 9.08
C ARG A 234 10.86 8.62 10.20
N ASP A 235 11.36 8.64 11.43
CA ASP A 235 10.55 9.08 12.55
C ASP A 235 10.24 10.56 12.41
N THR A 236 8.99 10.95 12.64
CA THR A 236 8.61 12.38 12.63
C THR A 236 9.45 13.11 13.67
N GLN A 237 10.08 14.22 13.27
CA GLN A 237 10.76 15.10 14.22
C GLN A 237 9.69 15.62 15.19
N GLY A 238 9.84 15.31 16.47
CA GLY A 238 8.82 15.54 17.50
C GLY A 238 8.22 16.95 17.42
N LYS A 239 6.88 16.98 17.44
CA LYS A 239 6.13 18.22 17.68
C LYS A 239 6.25 18.61 19.13
#